data_d175d7c81652540a2ea551ee0e8ce0a6
#
_entry.id   d175d7c81652540a2ea551ee0e8ce0a6
#
_cell.length_a   1.000
_cell.length_b   1.000
_cell.length_c   1.000
_cell.angle_alpha   90.00
_cell.angle_beta   90.00
_cell.angle_gamma   90.00
#
_symmetry.space_group_name_H-M   'P 1'
#
loop_
_entity.id
_entity.type
_entity.pdbx_description
1 polymer ?
#
loop_
_entity_poly.entity_id
_entity_poly.type
_entity_poly.pdbx_seq_one_letter_code
_entity_poly.pdbx_strand_id
1 'polypeptide(L)'
;LEAKAAHRMDQINHYRNYNHGFKELKMLEGNVAYLDLRMFDPLYRAKEVADAYMKLLSLSDAVIIDLTHNGGGDPSMVQYLCSYFFDKKLHLNSLYYREGDRTEEFWTLEEVGGKKLVDIPLFIMIGEETFSGAEEFSYNMQTQKRATLIGQTSAGAANPGGTRGINEHLSVFIPTGRAINPITHAS
;
A
#
# COMPACT_ATOMS: atom_id res chain seq x y z
N LEU A 1 16.02 -26.05 -10.78
CA LEU A 1 15.70 -25.75 -9.38
C LEU A 1 16.63 -24.66 -8.81
N GLU A 2 17.94 -24.79 -8.99
CA GLU A 2 18.95 -23.84 -8.47
C GLU A 2 18.78 -22.41 -9.04
N ALA A 3 18.56 -22.24 -10.34
CA ALA A 3 18.36 -20.93 -10.95
C ALA A 3 17.10 -20.19 -10.41
N LYS A 4 16.03 -20.93 -10.14
CA LYS A 4 14.82 -20.37 -9.50
C LYS A 4 15.06 -20.00 -8.05
N ALA A 5 15.86 -20.77 -7.32
CA ALA A 5 16.23 -20.48 -5.95
C ALA A 5 17.16 -19.25 -5.89
N ALA A 6 18.15 -19.14 -6.76
CA ALA A 6 19.03 -17.98 -6.86
C ALA A 6 18.25 -16.71 -7.19
N HIS A 7 17.37 -16.74 -8.20
CA HIS A 7 16.53 -15.59 -8.55
C HIS A 7 15.62 -15.16 -7.39
N ARG A 8 15.07 -16.11 -6.64
CA ARG A 8 14.25 -15.83 -5.44
C ARG A 8 15.09 -15.18 -4.32
N MET A 9 16.32 -15.63 -4.13
CA MET A 9 17.23 -15.03 -3.15
C MET A 9 17.65 -13.62 -3.55
N ASP A 10 17.90 -13.37 -4.83
CA ASP A 10 18.20 -12.03 -5.34
C ASP A 10 17.03 -11.07 -5.14
N GLN A 11 15.80 -11.53 -5.38
CA GLN A 11 14.61 -10.73 -5.10
C GLN A 11 14.49 -10.42 -3.60
N ILE A 12 14.64 -11.41 -2.72
CA ILE A 12 14.58 -11.22 -1.26
C ILE A 12 15.63 -10.21 -0.81
N ASN A 13 16.86 -10.33 -1.30
CA ASN A 13 17.95 -9.42 -0.97
C ASN A 13 17.68 -8.00 -1.51
N HIS A 14 17.11 -7.89 -2.70
CA HIS A 14 16.69 -6.61 -3.26
C HIS A 14 15.72 -5.90 -2.31
N TYR A 15 14.63 -6.54 -1.89
CA TYR A 15 13.65 -5.94 -0.99
C TYR A 15 14.25 -5.56 0.39
N ARG A 16 15.12 -6.39 0.94
CA ARG A 16 15.84 -6.08 2.19
C ARG A 16 16.73 -4.85 2.04
N ASN A 17 17.46 -4.72 0.94
CA ASN A 17 18.32 -3.57 0.66
C ASN A 17 17.55 -2.26 0.53
N TYR A 18 16.28 -2.33 0.14
CA TYR A 18 15.36 -1.19 0.08
C TYR A 18 14.46 -1.09 1.32
N ASN A 19 14.82 -1.77 2.41
CA ASN A 19 14.09 -1.77 3.67
C ASN A 19 12.58 -1.99 3.49
N HIS A 20 12.22 -2.96 2.61
CA HIS A 20 10.83 -3.33 2.30
C HIS A 20 9.95 -2.15 1.84
N GLY A 21 10.55 -1.14 1.21
CA GLY A 21 9.86 0.05 0.72
C GLY A 21 9.79 1.21 1.71
N PHE A 22 10.11 1.01 2.98
CA PHE A 22 10.18 2.07 3.98
C PHE A 22 11.52 2.80 3.88
N LYS A 23 11.64 3.73 2.92
CA LYS A 23 12.90 4.33 2.52
C LYS A 23 13.47 5.27 3.56
N GLU A 24 12.65 6.16 4.09
CA GLU A 24 13.10 7.20 5.00
C GLU A 24 12.01 7.62 5.97
N LEU A 25 12.37 7.89 7.22
CA LEU A 25 11.53 8.55 8.20
C LEU A 25 12.27 9.77 8.75
N LYS A 26 11.64 10.92 8.72
CA LYS A 26 12.15 12.17 9.27
C LYS A 26 11.16 12.73 10.28
N MET A 27 11.68 13.33 11.34
CA MET A 27 10.92 14.20 12.22
C MET A 27 11.14 15.63 11.78
N LEU A 28 10.08 16.29 11.32
CA LEU A 28 10.08 17.68 10.91
C LEU A 28 9.78 18.58 12.10
N GLU A 29 9.97 19.90 11.93
CA GLU A 29 9.60 20.90 12.92
C GLU A 29 8.11 20.76 13.31
N GLY A 30 7.79 20.99 14.57
CA GLY A 30 6.42 20.81 15.10
C GLY A 30 6.04 19.35 15.35
N ASN A 31 7.02 18.46 15.56
CA ASN A 31 6.82 17.04 15.83
C ASN A 31 5.98 16.32 14.74
N VAL A 32 6.21 16.67 13.47
CA VAL A 32 5.56 16.06 12.32
C VAL A 32 6.43 14.95 11.75
N ALA A 33 5.92 13.72 11.73
CA ALA A 33 6.62 12.61 11.11
C ALA A 33 6.38 12.58 9.59
N TYR A 34 7.46 12.50 8.83
CA TYR A 34 7.43 12.31 7.38
C TYR A 34 7.98 10.91 7.04
N LEU A 35 7.19 10.11 6.36
CA LEU A 35 7.55 8.77 5.88
C LEU A 35 7.57 8.75 4.35
N ASP A 36 8.75 8.50 3.75
CA ASP A 36 8.90 8.16 2.33
C ASP A 36 8.69 6.64 2.18
N LEU A 37 7.51 6.25 1.68
CA LEU A 37 7.13 4.85 1.44
C LEU A 37 7.07 4.58 -0.06
N ARG A 38 7.98 3.74 -0.57
CA ARG A 38 8.20 3.49 -2.00
C ARG A 38 7.47 2.28 -2.57
N MET A 39 7.02 1.37 -1.72
CA MET A 39 6.27 0.17 -2.12
C MET A 39 5.55 -0.46 -0.94
N PHE A 40 4.56 -1.26 -1.24
CA PHE A 40 3.87 -2.13 -0.28
C PHE A 40 4.38 -3.56 -0.45
N ASP A 41 5.50 -3.89 0.21
CA ASP A 41 6.04 -5.26 0.18
C ASP A 41 5.11 -6.20 0.95
N PRO A 42 4.91 -7.47 0.50
CA PRO A 42 4.00 -8.41 1.15
C PRO A 42 4.14 -8.49 2.67
N LEU A 43 3.02 -8.47 3.38
CA LEU A 43 2.96 -8.41 4.84
C LEU A 43 3.79 -9.51 5.51
N TYR A 44 3.80 -10.74 4.98
CA TYR A 44 4.54 -11.86 5.56
C TYR A 44 6.06 -11.65 5.60
N ARG A 45 6.60 -10.70 4.81
CA ARG A 45 8.03 -10.35 4.79
C ARG A 45 8.35 -9.07 5.54
N ALA A 46 7.45 -8.10 5.49
CA ALA A 46 7.72 -6.73 5.89
C ALA A 46 6.99 -6.30 7.17
N LYS A 47 6.23 -7.20 7.80
CA LYS A 47 5.41 -6.86 8.97
C LYS A 47 6.22 -6.22 10.10
N GLU A 48 7.36 -6.79 10.46
CA GLU A 48 8.20 -6.28 11.56
C GLU A 48 8.74 -4.87 11.25
N VAL A 49 9.10 -4.62 9.99
CA VAL A 49 9.56 -3.29 9.54
C VAL A 49 8.39 -2.31 9.60
N ALA A 50 7.22 -2.68 9.09
CA ALA A 50 6.03 -1.86 9.15
C ALA A 50 5.67 -1.48 10.59
N ASP A 51 5.65 -2.46 11.51
CA ASP A 51 5.37 -2.23 12.94
C ASP A 51 6.37 -1.27 13.58
N ALA A 52 7.66 -1.39 13.25
CA ALA A 52 8.69 -0.49 13.77
C ALA A 52 8.48 0.96 13.29
N TYR A 53 8.18 1.16 12.00
CA TYR A 53 7.88 2.48 11.47
C TYR A 53 6.59 3.05 12.05
N MET A 54 5.52 2.27 12.12
CA MET A 54 4.24 2.72 12.70
C MET A 54 4.38 3.07 14.18
N LYS A 55 5.25 2.37 14.94
CA LYS A 55 5.59 2.74 16.30
C LYS A 55 6.26 4.11 16.38
N LEU A 56 7.20 4.40 15.48
CA LEU A 56 7.85 5.72 15.42
C LEU A 56 6.84 6.81 15.06
N LEU A 57 5.98 6.57 14.05
CA LEU A 57 4.91 7.51 13.67
C LEU A 57 3.95 7.81 14.82
N SER A 58 3.70 6.84 15.71
CA SER A 58 2.81 7.03 16.85
C SER A 58 3.32 8.01 17.94
N LEU A 59 4.55 8.47 17.81
CA LEU A 59 5.19 9.44 18.71
C LEU A 59 5.09 10.88 18.20
N SER A 60 4.49 11.08 17.03
CA SER A 60 4.34 12.40 16.40
C SER A 60 2.96 12.99 16.61
N ASP A 61 2.85 14.31 16.42
CA ASP A 61 1.58 15.04 16.51
C ASP A 61 0.84 15.10 15.17
N ALA A 62 1.53 14.84 14.05
CA ALA A 62 0.95 14.67 12.73
C ALA A 62 1.83 13.75 11.88
N VAL A 63 1.25 13.13 10.85
CA VAL A 63 1.93 12.19 9.95
C VAL A 63 1.73 12.61 8.50
N ILE A 64 2.84 12.64 7.77
CA ILE A 64 2.87 12.74 6.31
C ILE A 64 3.39 11.41 5.75
N ILE A 65 2.62 10.75 4.89
CA ILE A 65 3.07 9.60 4.12
C ILE A 65 3.25 10.03 2.68
N ASP A 66 4.48 9.98 2.20
CA ASP A 66 4.83 10.33 0.83
C ASP A 66 4.79 9.07 -0.05
N LEU A 67 3.82 9.05 -0.96
CA LEU A 67 3.62 8.02 -1.98
C LEU A 67 3.91 8.54 -3.39
N THR A 68 4.51 9.73 -3.54
CA THR A 68 4.74 10.35 -4.86
C THR A 68 5.55 9.46 -5.81
N HIS A 69 6.39 8.59 -5.28
CA HIS A 69 7.17 7.62 -6.03
C HIS A 69 6.87 6.17 -5.62
N ASN A 70 5.65 5.88 -5.20
CA ASN A 70 5.24 4.54 -4.79
C ASN A 70 4.53 3.81 -5.93
N GLY A 71 5.16 2.77 -6.46
CA GLY A 71 4.62 1.94 -7.55
C GLY A 71 3.55 0.92 -7.11
N GLY A 72 3.08 0.96 -5.85
CA GLY A 72 2.09 0.03 -5.34
C GLY A 72 2.71 -1.18 -4.64
N GLY A 73 2.05 -2.33 -4.75
CA GLY A 73 2.51 -3.58 -4.15
C GLY A 73 1.38 -4.48 -3.66
N ASP A 74 1.61 -5.17 -2.56
CA ASP A 74 0.74 -6.24 -2.08
C ASP A 74 -0.48 -5.70 -1.31
N PRO A 75 -1.71 -6.11 -1.65
CA PRO A 75 -2.92 -5.68 -0.94
C PRO A 75 -2.93 -6.00 0.56
N SER A 76 -2.23 -7.05 0.99
CA SER A 76 -2.15 -7.40 2.42
C SER A 76 -1.42 -6.33 3.24
N MET A 77 -0.38 -5.71 2.67
CA MET A 77 0.31 -4.60 3.33
C MET A 77 -0.51 -3.31 3.28
N VAL A 78 -1.21 -3.04 2.17
CA VAL A 78 -2.16 -1.91 2.08
C VAL A 78 -3.22 -2.03 3.18
N GLN A 79 -3.87 -3.19 3.28
CA GLN A 79 -4.85 -3.49 4.33
C GLN A 79 -4.27 -3.29 5.74
N TYR A 80 -3.07 -3.83 5.98
CA TYR A 80 -2.40 -3.77 7.27
C TYR A 80 -2.09 -2.34 7.70
N LEU A 81 -1.48 -1.54 6.82
CA LEU A 81 -1.17 -0.15 7.12
C LEU A 81 -2.43 0.70 7.27
N CYS A 82 -3.46 0.49 6.43
CA CYS A 82 -4.76 1.13 6.63
C CYS A 82 -5.31 0.87 8.05
N SER A 83 -5.17 -0.36 8.55
CA SER A 83 -5.73 -0.78 9.83
C SER A 83 -5.16 -0.04 11.05
N TYR A 84 -3.98 0.56 10.92
CA TYR A 84 -3.43 1.42 11.98
C TYR A 84 -4.20 2.73 12.18
N PHE A 85 -4.96 3.18 11.18
CA PHE A 85 -5.60 4.49 11.19
C PHE A 85 -7.09 4.45 11.52
N PHE A 86 -7.64 3.28 11.88
CA PHE A 86 -9.04 3.11 12.24
C PHE A 86 -9.21 2.28 13.50
N ASP A 87 -10.15 2.66 14.34
CA ASP A 87 -10.49 1.98 15.61
C ASP A 87 -11.56 0.90 15.48
N LYS A 88 -12.24 0.86 14.34
CA LYS A 88 -13.36 -0.05 14.06
C LYS A 88 -13.16 -0.83 12.76
N LYS A 89 -13.91 -1.92 12.61
CA LYS A 89 -13.95 -2.70 11.39
C LYS A 89 -14.64 -1.91 10.28
N LEU A 90 -13.90 -1.60 9.22
CA LEU A 90 -14.38 -0.89 8.04
C LEU A 90 -14.04 -1.69 6.78
N HIS A 91 -14.97 -1.70 5.82
CA HIS A 91 -14.71 -2.22 4.50
C HIS A 91 -13.88 -1.20 3.72
N LEU A 92 -12.68 -1.58 3.33
CA LEU A 92 -11.73 -0.70 2.63
C LEU A 92 -11.94 -0.77 1.13
N ASN A 93 -11.91 -1.99 0.59
CA ASN A 93 -11.95 -2.24 -0.84
C ASN A 93 -12.41 -3.68 -1.12
N SER A 94 -12.89 -3.94 -2.33
CA SER A 94 -13.09 -5.27 -2.87
C SER A 94 -12.34 -5.43 -4.19
N LEU A 95 -11.76 -6.58 -4.43
CA LEU A 95 -11.16 -6.94 -5.70
C LEU A 95 -12.04 -8.00 -6.36
N TYR A 96 -12.71 -7.63 -7.43
CA TYR A 96 -13.45 -8.57 -8.26
C TYR A 96 -12.52 -9.16 -9.32
N TYR A 97 -12.54 -10.45 -9.48
CA TYR A 97 -11.80 -11.21 -10.48
C TYR A 97 -12.77 -11.91 -11.43
N ARG A 98 -12.61 -11.66 -12.72
CA ARG A 98 -13.42 -12.28 -13.78
C ARG A 98 -13.26 -13.80 -13.78
N GLU A 99 -12.03 -14.27 -13.55
CA GLU A 99 -11.76 -15.71 -13.44
C GLU A 99 -12.39 -16.26 -12.17
N GLY A 100 -13.34 -17.16 -12.33
CA GLY A 100 -14.08 -17.77 -11.23
C GLY A 100 -15.19 -16.89 -10.64
N ASP A 101 -15.50 -15.73 -11.25
CA ASP A 101 -16.54 -14.79 -10.77
C ASP A 101 -16.41 -14.53 -9.25
N ARG A 102 -15.20 -14.19 -8.81
CA ARG A 102 -14.81 -14.15 -7.41
C ARG A 102 -14.59 -12.73 -6.94
N THR A 103 -15.13 -12.39 -5.78
CA THR A 103 -14.85 -11.14 -5.08
C THR A 103 -14.09 -11.44 -3.79
N GLU A 104 -13.02 -10.68 -3.57
CA GLU A 104 -12.22 -10.70 -2.36
C GLU A 104 -12.36 -9.36 -1.66
N GLU A 105 -12.78 -9.39 -0.39
CA GLU A 105 -13.05 -8.18 0.40
C GLU A 105 -11.90 -7.90 1.37
N PHE A 106 -11.48 -6.64 1.43
CA PHE A 106 -10.45 -6.17 2.35
C PHE A 106 -11.09 -5.28 3.41
N TRP A 107 -10.99 -5.72 4.65
CA TRP A 107 -11.50 -5.03 5.82
C TRP A 107 -10.35 -4.60 6.72
N THR A 108 -10.51 -3.51 7.50
CA THR A 108 -9.53 -3.19 8.53
C THR A 108 -9.40 -4.34 9.51
N LEU A 109 -8.16 -4.62 9.93
CA LEU A 109 -7.85 -5.64 10.92
C LEU A 109 -8.14 -5.09 12.32
N GLU A 110 -8.64 -5.94 13.20
CA GLU A 110 -8.89 -5.60 14.59
C GLU A 110 -7.58 -5.34 15.32
N GLU A 111 -6.58 -6.21 15.11
CA GLU A 111 -5.27 -6.13 15.72
C GLU A 111 -4.20 -5.75 14.71
N VAL A 112 -3.25 -4.92 15.17
CA VAL A 112 -2.02 -4.53 14.48
C VAL A 112 -0.85 -4.63 15.47
N GLY A 113 0.39 -4.55 14.98
CA GLY A 113 1.58 -4.73 15.82
C GLY A 113 1.90 -3.62 16.80
N GLY A 114 1.00 -2.66 17.00
CA GLY A 114 1.25 -1.53 17.89
C GLY A 114 0.01 -0.67 18.15
N LYS A 115 0.25 0.53 18.68
CA LYS A 115 -0.81 1.51 18.93
C LYS A 115 -1.38 2.01 17.61
N LYS A 116 -2.72 2.02 17.47
CA LYS A 116 -3.40 2.65 16.34
C LYS A 116 -3.31 4.18 16.41
N LEU A 117 -3.21 4.81 15.25
CA LEU A 117 -3.01 6.24 15.06
C LEU A 117 -4.34 6.93 14.66
N VAL A 118 -5.41 6.62 15.37
CA VAL A 118 -6.78 7.00 14.98
C VAL A 118 -6.97 8.52 14.94
N ASP A 119 -6.43 9.22 15.92
CA ASP A 119 -6.65 10.65 16.12
C ASP A 119 -5.53 11.53 15.51
N ILE A 120 -4.42 10.92 15.08
CA ILE A 120 -3.29 11.68 14.53
C ILE A 120 -3.66 12.25 13.15
N PRO A 121 -3.53 13.58 12.91
CA PRO A 121 -3.69 14.17 11.59
C PRO A 121 -2.83 13.44 10.56
N LEU A 122 -3.46 12.99 9.46
CA LEU A 122 -2.79 12.23 8.40
C LEU A 122 -2.89 12.97 7.07
N PHE A 123 -1.75 13.18 6.46
CA PHE A 123 -1.60 13.73 5.12
C PHE A 123 -0.92 12.69 4.23
N ILE A 124 -1.38 12.54 3.01
CA ILE A 124 -0.81 11.62 2.02
C ILE A 124 -0.42 12.42 0.79
N MET A 125 0.86 12.35 0.43
CA MET A 125 1.35 12.97 -0.80
C MET A 125 1.27 11.96 -1.93
N ILE A 126 0.68 12.37 -3.06
CA ILE A 126 0.53 11.58 -4.27
C ILE A 126 1.04 12.34 -5.49
N GLY A 127 1.43 11.62 -6.54
CA GLY A 127 1.94 12.19 -7.78
C GLY A 127 1.73 11.25 -8.96
N GLU A 128 2.23 11.63 -10.12
CA GLU A 128 2.06 10.88 -11.37
C GLU A 128 2.64 9.46 -11.34
N GLU A 129 3.60 9.18 -10.45
CA GLU A 129 4.17 7.84 -10.26
C GLU A 129 3.47 7.02 -9.15
N THR A 130 2.51 7.62 -8.43
CA THR A 130 1.67 6.89 -7.48
C THR A 130 0.80 5.91 -8.24
N PHE A 131 0.96 4.59 -7.97
CA PHE A 131 0.40 3.56 -8.82
C PHE A 131 -0.18 2.38 -8.02
N SER A 132 -1.26 1.73 -8.55
CA SER A 132 -1.78 0.45 -8.04
C SER A 132 -2.11 0.47 -6.53
N GLY A 133 -1.46 -0.36 -5.70
CA GLY A 133 -1.68 -0.42 -4.25
C GLY A 133 -1.50 0.92 -3.52
N ALA A 134 -0.68 1.85 -4.06
CA ALA A 134 -0.54 3.19 -3.50
C ALA A 134 -1.77 4.07 -3.78
N GLU A 135 -2.38 3.88 -4.94
CA GLU A 135 -3.65 4.51 -5.27
C GLU A 135 -4.76 3.95 -4.39
N GLU A 136 -4.79 2.63 -4.20
CA GLU A 136 -5.75 1.95 -3.31
C GLU A 136 -5.64 2.47 -1.87
N PHE A 137 -4.42 2.54 -1.31
CA PHE A 137 -4.19 3.08 0.03
C PHE A 137 -4.71 4.51 0.13
N SER A 138 -4.32 5.37 -0.80
CA SER A 138 -4.70 6.79 -0.83
C SER A 138 -6.22 6.96 -0.94
N TYR A 139 -6.84 6.18 -1.84
CA TYR A 139 -8.27 6.26 -2.10
C TYR A 139 -9.09 5.73 -0.91
N ASN A 140 -8.67 4.66 -0.26
CA ASN A 140 -9.27 4.16 0.96
C ASN A 140 -9.25 5.23 2.07
N MET A 141 -8.13 5.90 2.26
CA MET A 141 -8.00 6.96 3.26
C MET A 141 -8.84 8.19 2.92
N GLN A 142 -8.92 8.56 1.65
CA GLN A 142 -9.70 9.69 1.18
C GLN A 142 -11.21 9.45 1.32
N THR A 143 -11.71 8.31 0.84
CA THR A 143 -13.14 8.00 0.86
C THR A 143 -13.69 7.81 2.26
N GLN A 144 -12.87 7.28 3.16
CA GLN A 144 -13.17 7.18 4.59
C GLN A 144 -12.97 8.52 5.34
N LYS A 145 -12.57 9.58 4.65
CA LYS A 145 -12.29 10.92 5.22
C LYS A 145 -11.25 10.87 6.34
N ARG A 146 -10.30 9.93 6.26
CA ARG A 146 -9.25 9.73 7.27
C ARG A 146 -8.02 10.56 7.00
N ALA A 147 -7.72 10.85 5.75
CA ALA A 147 -6.54 11.62 5.35
C ALA A 147 -6.88 12.76 4.40
N THR A 148 -6.03 13.77 4.40
CA THR A 148 -5.98 14.80 3.37
C THR A 148 -4.95 14.40 2.33
N LEU A 149 -5.39 14.27 1.05
CA LEU A 149 -4.49 14.04 -0.07
C LEU A 149 -3.93 15.35 -0.59
N ILE A 150 -2.62 15.38 -0.88
CA ILE A 150 -1.90 16.54 -1.38
C ILE A 150 -1.05 16.10 -2.58
N GLY A 151 -1.05 16.88 -3.64
CA GLY A 151 -0.19 16.65 -4.80
C GLY A 151 -0.93 16.63 -6.13
N GLN A 152 -0.53 15.72 -7.01
CA GLN A 152 -1.03 15.63 -8.38
C GLN A 152 -1.88 14.36 -8.58
N THR A 153 -2.58 14.28 -9.70
CA THR A 153 -3.31 13.07 -10.10
C THR A 153 -2.35 11.89 -10.22
N SER A 154 -2.75 10.74 -9.70
CA SER A 154 -1.98 9.49 -9.77
C SER A 154 -2.03 8.86 -11.17
N ALA A 155 -1.29 7.78 -11.38
CA ALA A 155 -1.16 7.10 -12.67
C ALA A 155 -2.45 6.46 -13.20
N GLY A 156 -3.40 6.11 -12.33
CA GLY A 156 -4.72 5.59 -12.75
C GLY A 156 -4.73 4.10 -13.07
N ALA A 157 -4.21 3.24 -12.18
CA ALA A 157 -4.13 1.78 -12.39
C ALA A 157 -4.91 0.99 -11.33
N ALA A 158 -6.21 1.02 -11.43
CA ALA A 158 -7.12 0.40 -10.47
C ALA A 158 -7.45 -1.08 -10.77
N ASN A 159 -6.99 -1.63 -11.87
CA ASN A 159 -7.42 -2.97 -12.32
C ASN A 159 -6.35 -4.04 -12.06
N PRO A 160 -6.56 -4.96 -11.10
CA PRO A 160 -5.64 -6.05 -10.87
C PRO A 160 -5.57 -6.99 -12.07
N GLY A 161 -4.39 -7.53 -12.32
CA GLY A 161 -4.13 -8.41 -13.45
C GLY A 161 -2.80 -9.11 -13.34
N GLY A 162 -2.36 -9.66 -14.46
CA GLY A 162 -1.10 -10.40 -14.52
C GLY A 162 -0.40 -10.25 -15.86
N THR A 163 0.92 -10.37 -15.84
CA THR A 163 1.73 -10.40 -17.06
C THR A 163 1.69 -11.79 -17.68
N ARG A 164 1.41 -11.84 -18.98
CA ARG A 164 1.44 -13.05 -19.80
C ARG A 164 2.54 -12.92 -20.87
N GLY A 165 3.44 -13.88 -20.91
CA GLY A 165 4.42 -13.99 -21.98
C GLY A 165 3.73 -14.35 -23.30
N ILE A 166 4.05 -13.62 -24.37
CA ILE A 166 3.65 -13.92 -25.74
C ILE A 166 4.71 -14.80 -26.39
N ASN A 167 5.99 -14.41 -26.20
CA ASN A 167 7.16 -15.17 -26.63
C ASN A 167 8.34 -14.81 -25.71
N GLU A 168 9.56 -15.23 -26.06
CA GLU A 168 10.76 -14.98 -25.27
C GLU A 168 11.18 -13.50 -25.17
N HIS A 169 10.62 -12.61 -26.00
CA HIS A 169 10.95 -11.17 -26.03
C HIS A 169 9.78 -10.25 -25.66
N LEU A 170 8.55 -10.79 -25.66
CA LEU A 170 7.36 -9.97 -25.49
C LEU A 170 6.46 -10.52 -24.37
N SER A 171 5.98 -9.63 -23.55
CA SER A 171 4.93 -9.91 -22.56
C SER A 171 3.88 -8.80 -22.59
N VAL A 172 2.66 -9.16 -22.17
CA VAL A 172 1.54 -8.23 -22.05
C VAL A 172 0.95 -8.31 -20.66
N PHE A 173 0.64 -7.16 -20.07
CA PHE A 173 -0.17 -7.09 -18.85
C PHE A 173 -1.65 -7.16 -19.24
N ILE A 174 -2.39 -8.08 -18.64
CA ILE A 174 -3.81 -8.28 -18.91
C ILE A 174 -4.57 -8.03 -17.61
N PRO A 175 -5.39 -6.96 -17.52
CA PRO A 175 -6.31 -6.78 -16.41
C PRO A 175 -7.36 -7.89 -16.41
N THR A 176 -7.49 -8.61 -15.30
CA THR A 176 -8.45 -9.71 -15.13
C THR A 176 -9.47 -9.42 -14.04
N GLY A 177 -9.34 -8.29 -13.37
CA GLY A 177 -10.21 -7.86 -12.30
C GLY A 177 -10.39 -6.35 -12.24
N ARG A 178 -11.11 -5.90 -11.24
CA ARG A 178 -11.27 -4.48 -10.91
C ARG A 178 -11.37 -4.28 -9.40
N ALA A 179 -10.87 -3.14 -8.93
CA ALA A 179 -11.13 -2.67 -7.59
C ALA A 179 -12.56 -2.10 -7.49
N ILE A 180 -13.18 -2.21 -6.34
CA ILE A 180 -14.52 -1.64 -6.06
C ILE A 180 -14.47 -1.04 -4.66
N ASN A 181 -14.47 0.29 -4.59
CA ASN A 181 -14.56 0.97 -3.30
C ASN A 181 -15.99 0.89 -2.76
N PRO A 182 -16.21 0.50 -1.50
CA PRO A 182 -17.55 0.27 -0.94
C PRO A 182 -18.39 1.55 -0.78
N ILE A 183 -17.76 2.73 -0.79
CA ILE A 183 -18.44 4.03 -0.62
C ILE A 183 -18.84 4.63 -1.96
N THR A 184 -17.92 4.62 -2.93
CA THR A 184 -18.11 5.26 -4.22
C THR A 184 -18.60 4.30 -5.30
N HIS A 185 -18.46 2.99 -5.09
CA HIS A 185 -18.71 1.92 -6.06
C HIS A 185 -17.86 2.03 -7.34
N ALA A 186 -16.80 2.83 -7.30
CA ALA A 186 -15.82 3.04 -8.35
C ALA A 186 -14.47 2.42 -7.99
N SER A 187 -13.62 2.30 -8.98
CA SER A 187 -12.20 1.92 -8.85
C SER A 187 -11.31 3.16 -8.86
#